data_646f558b759a186bde52f604d0ad60c1
#
_entry.id   646f558b759a186bde52f604d0ad60c1
#
_cell.length_a   1.000
_cell.length_b   1.000
_cell.length_c   1.000
_cell.angle_alpha   90.00
_cell.angle_beta   90.00
_cell.angle_gamma   90.00
#
_symmetry.space_group_name_H-M   'P 1'
#
loop_
_entity.id
_entity.type
_entity.pdbx_description
1 polymer ?
#
loop_
_entity_poly.entity_id
_entity_poly.type
_entity_poly.pdbx_seq_one_letter_code
_entity_poly.pdbx_strand_id
1 'polypeptide(L)'
;MIINTGMRTDIPAFYSEWLMNRIREGFVYVRNPYCRLQVSKYSLSPNVVDCLAFCTKNPYPMLKYLDELIKKYKNPTHHTSKACGCGTPEPCNIRYNMFWFVTITPYGKDLEPNVPSFEKVIEDFKTLSNKIGKNAVALRYDPILINEEYTAEKHIEMFDLFAKSLKGYTEDVTISFLDVYEKVKRNAPNIRPPTNEEQKCIAKEFVRIGKENNMVIHGSCENPNVKEVGIDITGCMSQEIVEKAIGFNLKAPSRQSKRIITNENKEAIKDKDLSDKGKPICNCLMGNDIGAYNSCMHLCKYCYANFNKTLVQENYKLHNPNSPFLIGESTSEDKITEAKQKSWITFDNQISFLD
;
A
#
# COMPACT_ATOMS: atom_id res chain seq x y z
N MET A 1 6.99 13.08 -3.93
CA MET A 1 7.30 11.78 -3.29
C MET A 1 6.03 11.05 -2.86
N ILE A 2 6.11 9.76 -2.55
CA ILE A 2 4.98 8.95 -2.09
C ILE A 2 5.02 8.80 -0.57
N ILE A 3 3.85 8.92 0.09
CA ILE A 3 3.64 8.59 1.50
C ILE A 3 2.80 7.32 1.59
N ASN A 4 3.33 6.28 2.24
CA ASN A 4 2.63 5.01 2.46
C ASN A 4 1.96 5.00 3.84
N THR A 5 0.76 4.44 3.91
CA THR A 5 -0.06 4.39 5.13
C THR A 5 -0.40 2.96 5.59
N GLY A 6 0.18 1.94 4.96
CA GLY A 6 -0.25 0.56 5.20
C GLY A 6 0.83 -0.50 5.18
N MET A 7 2.13 -0.15 5.26
CA MET A 7 3.21 -1.14 5.24
C MET A 7 3.54 -1.68 6.64
N ARG A 8 3.46 -0.85 7.69
CA ARG A 8 3.75 -1.24 9.08
C ARG A 8 2.51 -1.45 9.93
N THR A 9 1.40 -0.87 9.50
CA THR A 9 0.08 -0.98 10.14
C THR A 9 -1.01 -0.63 9.12
N ASP A 10 -2.26 -0.88 9.44
CA ASP A 10 -3.40 -0.46 8.62
C ASP A 10 -3.96 0.87 9.17
N ILE A 11 -3.39 2.00 8.70
CA ILE A 11 -3.81 3.33 9.14
C ILE A 11 -5.26 3.61 8.72
N PRO A 12 -5.69 3.34 7.46
CA PRO A 12 -7.08 3.53 7.07
C PRO A 12 -8.11 2.82 7.96
N ALA A 13 -7.77 1.62 8.42
CA ALA A 13 -8.69 0.82 9.23
C ALA A 13 -8.81 1.29 10.68
N PHE A 14 -7.71 1.71 11.32
CA PHE A 14 -7.67 1.93 12.76
C PHE A 14 -7.30 3.34 13.18
N TYR A 15 -6.72 4.13 12.29
CA TYR A 15 -6.11 5.42 12.60
C TYR A 15 -6.52 6.52 11.61
N SER A 16 -7.70 6.37 10.99
CA SER A 16 -8.19 7.30 9.97
C SER A 16 -8.36 8.73 10.48
N GLU A 17 -8.84 8.90 11.72
CA GLU A 17 -8.98 10.21 12.37
C GLU A 17 -7.62 10.86 12.59
N TRP A 18 -6.65 10.11 13.13
CA TRP A 18 -5.29 10.58 13.29
C TRP A 18 -4.67 11.04 11.96
N LEU A 19 -4.81 10.22 10.92
CA LEU A 19 -4.28 10.57 9.61
C LEU A 19 -4.85 11.89 9.11
N MET A 20 -6.17 12.10 9.26
CA MET A 20 -6.80 13.34 8.85
C MET A 20 -6.32 14.54 9.68
N ASN A 21 -6.11 14.37 10.98
CA ASN A 21 -5.54 15.42 11.82
C ASN A 21 -4.10 15.75 11.37
N ARG A 22 -3.28 14.72 11.04
CA ARG A 22 -1.92 14.95 10.48
C ARG A 22 -1.95 15.67 9.15
N ILE A 23 -2.90 15.31 8.25
CA ILE A 23 -3.08 15.96 6.96
C ILE A 23 -3.48 17.44 7.14
N ARG A 24 -4.41 17.73 8.05
CA ARG A 24 -4.86 19.12 8.36
C ARG A 24 -3.74 19.96 8.96
N GLU A 25 -2.91 19.38 9.84
CA GLU A 25 -1.74 20.04 10.42
C GLU A 25 -0.55 20.13 9.47
N GLY A 26 -0.55 19.32 8.40
CA GLY A 26 0.45 19.36 7.33
C GLY A 26 1.76 18.63 7.63
N PHE A 27 1.86 17.88 8.73
CA PHE A 27 3.05 17.10 9.06
C PHE A 27 2.77 15.89 9.95
N VAL A 28 3.74 14.98 9.99
CA VAL A 28 3.74 13.79 10.84
C VAL A 28 5.14 13.48 11.36
N TYR A 29 5.24 12.95 12.57
CA TYR A 29 6.48 12.43 13.15
C TYR A 29 6.53 10.92 13.03
N VAL A 30 7.63 10.40 12.50
CA VAL A 30 7.85 8.96 12.32
C VAL A 30 9.12 8.56 13.08
N ARG A 31 8.93 7.72 14.08
CA ARG A 31 10.02 7.18 14.87
C ARG A 31 10.75 6.08 14.10
N ASN A 32 12.08 6.14 14.08
CA ASN A 32 12.90 5.09 13.48
C ASN A 32 12.70 3.77 14.25
N PRO A 33 12.24 2.67 13.62
CA PRO A 33 11.99 1.41 14.32
C PRO A 33 13.25 0.75 14.90
N TYR A 34 14.43 1.13 14.41
CA TYR A 34 15.72 0.58 14.85
C TYR A 34 16.45 1.51 15.84
N CYS A 35 16.05 2.79 15.94
CA CYS A 35 16.64 3.76 16.83
C CYS A 35 15.56 4.70 17.37
N ARG A 36 15.04 4.41 18.57
CA ARG A 36 13.87 5.08 19.14
C ARG A 36 14.02 6.59 19.31
N LEU A 37 15.23 7.09 19.50
CA LEU A 37 15.48 8.52 19.68
C LEU A 37 15.52 9.30 18.34
N GLN A 38 15.64 8.59 17.21
CA GLN A 38 15.62 9.23 15.90
C GLN A 38 14.19 9.37 15.42
N VAL A 39 13.80 10.61 15.12
CA VAL A 39 12.48 10.97 14.63
C VAL A 39 12.62 11.75 13.33
N SER A 40 11.91 11.33 12.31
CA SER A 40 11.80 12.07 11.05
C SER A 40 10.48 12.83 11.03
N LYS A 41 10.54 14.14 10.76
CA LYS A 41 9.36 14.95 10.49
C LYS A 41 9.10 14.97 8.98
N TYR A 42 7.99 14.42 8.56
CA TYR A 42 7.54 14.47 7.17
C TYR A 42 6.47 15.53 7.01
N SER A 43 6.64 16.38 5.99
CA SER A 43 5.56 17.24 5.50
C SER A 43 4.52 16.37 4.79
N LEU A 44 3.25 16.65 5.06
CA LEU A 44 2.12 16.07 4.33
C LEU A 44 1.52 17.07 3.32
N SER A 45 2.21 18.19 3.06
CA SER A 45 1.76 19.16 2.07
C SER A 45 1.63 18.54 0.67
N PRO A 46 0.52 18.77 -0.06
CA PRO A 46 0.35 18.32 -1.44
C PRO A 46 1.42 18.81 -2.41
N ASN A 47 2.18 19.85 -2.04
CA ASN A 47 3.29 20.36 -2.87
C ASN A 47 4.51 19.45 -2.91
N VAL A 48 4.62 18.54 -1.96
CA VAL A 48 5.75 17.58 -1.87
C VAL A 48 5.27 16.12 -1.87
N VAL A 49 3.98 15.89 -1.55
CA VAL A 49 3.35 14.56 -1.57
C VAL A 49 2.65 14.37 -2.91
N ASP A 50 3.26 13.63 -3.82
CA ASP A 50 2.72 13.35 -5.15
C ASP A 50 1.59 12.33 -5.11
N CYS A 51 1.65 11.40 -4.15
CA CYS A 51 0.64 10.37 -3.95
C CYS A 51 0.59 9.92 -2.48
N LEU A 52 -0.61 9.84 -1.93
CA LEU A 52 -0.90 9.09 -0.71
C LEU A 52 -1.22 7.65 -1.12
N ALA A 53 -0.32 6.72 -0.79
CA ALA A 53 -0.51 5.30 -1.08
C ALA A 53 -1.12 4.60 0.15
N PHE A 54 -2.35 4.16 -0.01
CA PHE A 54 -3.08 3.44 1.01
C PHE A 54 -2.97 1.93 0.79
N CYS A 55 -2.83 1.17 1.88
CA CYS A 55 -2.94 -0.28 1.84
C CYS A 55 -3.76 -0.72 3.06
N THR A 56 -4.91 -1.36 2.83
CA THR A 56 -5.87 -1.64 3.89
C THR A 56 -6.66 -2.92 3.63
N LYS A 57 -7.04 -3.60 4.71
CA LYS A 57 -8.05 -4.68 4.72
C LYS A 57 -9.45 -4.18 5.13
N ASN A 58 -9.56 -2.88 5.45
CA ASN A 58 -10.84 -2.28 5.84
C ASN A 58 -10.85 -0.78 5.47
N PRO A 59 -11.28 -0.41 4.26
CA PRO A 59 -11.32 0.98 3.84
C PRO A 59 -12.45 1.79 4.50
N TYR A 60 -13.46 1.13 5.09
CA TYR A 60 -14.69 1.75 5.60
C TYR A 60 -14.44 2.98 6.51
N PRO A 61 -13.56 2.93 7.54
CA PRO A 61 -13.38 4.08 8.43
C PRO A 61 -12.85 5.34 7.72
N MET A 62 -12.20 5.17 6.57
CA MET A 62 -11.63 6.27 5.79
C MET A 62 -12.62 6.85 4.77
N LEU A 63 -13.68 6.10 4.39
CA LEU A 63 -14.63 6.53 3.35
C LEU A 63 -15.29 7.87 3.67
N LYS A 64 -15.58 8.16 4.93
CA LYS A 64 -16.19 9.42 5.39
C LYS A 64 -15.30 10.65 5.15
N TYR A 65 -14.00 10.45 5.00
CA TYR A 65 -13.03 11.54 4.79
C TYR A 65 -12.63 11.75 3.33
N LEU A 66 -13.09 10.88 2.42
CA LEU A 66 -12.69 10.96 1.00
C LEU A 66 -13.06 12.31 0.37
N ASP A 67 -14.24 12.84 0.68
CA ASP A 67 -14.68 14.10 0.12
C ASP A 67 -13.77 15.26 0.55
N GLU A 68 -13.19 15.22 1.76
CA GLU A 68 -12.20 16.18 2.22
C GLU A 68 -10.88 16.04 1.46
N LEU A 69 -10.42 14.80 1.20
CA LEU A 69 -9.18 14.55 0.45
C LEU A 69 -9.28 14.89 -1.03
N ILE A 70 -10.47 14.71 -1.62
CA ILE A 70 -10.73 15.00 -3.04
C ILE A 70 -11.02 16.49 -3.26
N LYS A 71 -11.59 17.20 -2.28
CA LYS A 71 -11.89 18.62 -2.38
C LYS A 71 -10.62 19.41 -2.61
N LYS A 72 -10.70 20.32 -3.57
CA LYS A 72 -9.64 21.26 -3.89
C LYS A 72 -9.42 22.21 -2.69
N TYR A 73 -8.29 22.12 -2.03
CA TYR A 73 -7.92 23.05 -0.98
C TYR A 73 -7.56 24.39 -1.61
N LYS A 74 -8.24 25.46 -1.22
CA LYS A 74 -7.78 26.83 -1.46
C LYS A 74 -6.62 27.08 -0.48
N ASN A 75 -5.39 27.10 -0.97
CA ASN A 75 -4.24 27.46 -0.12
C ASN A 75 -4.02 28.98 -0.21
N PRO A 76 -4.37 29.76 0.84
CA PRO A 76 -4.24 31.21 0.81
C PRO A 76 -2.78 31.71 0.75
N THR A 77 -1.80 30.85 1.04
CA THR A 77 -0.38 31.24 1.06
C THR A 77 0.32 31.09 -0.30
N HIS A 78 -0.33 30.50 -1.30
CA HIS A 78 0.30 30.23 -2.60
C HIS A 78 0.30 31.41 -3.58
N HIS A 79 -0.47 32.48 -3.32
CA HIS A 79 -0.58 33.63 -4.24
C HIS A 79 0.68 34.45 -4.38
N THR A 80 1.71 34.29 -3.57
CA THR A 80 2.90 35.12 -3.56
C THR A 80 4.19 34.40 -3.99
N SER A 81 4.18 33.09 -4.23
CA SER A 81 5.41 32.36 -4.58
C SER A 81 5.44 31.99 -6.08
N LYS A 82 6.51 32.39 -6.76
CA LYS A 82 6.88 31.89 -8.12
C LYS A 82 7.03 30.37 -8.22
N ALA A 83 6.75 29.64 -7.13
CA ALA A 83 7.01 28.21 -6.98
C ALA A 83 5.88 27.32 -7.51
N CYS A 84 4.65 27.82 -7.74
CA CYS A 84 3.57 26.95 -8.21
C CYS A 84 3.51 26.79 -9.75
N GLY A 85 4.19 27.66 -10.51
CA GLY A 85 4.23 27.58 -11.98
C GLY A 85 2.86 27.69 -12.69
N CYS A 86 1.77 27.91 -11.93
CA CYS A 86 0.41 27.83 -12.48
C CYS A 86 0.01 29.03 -13.32
N GLY A 87 0.77 30.14 -13.27
CA GLY A 87 0.54 31.34 -14.15
C GLY A 87 -0.81 32.00 -14.02
N THR A 88 -1.71 31.58 -13.15
CA THR A 88 -3.06 32.12 -12.99
C THR A 88 -3.22 32.83 -11.66
N PRO A 89 -3.99 33.93 -11.62
CA PRO A 89 -4.32 34.66 -10.38
C PRO A 89 -5.32 33.89 -9.48
N GLU A 90 -5.83 32.75 -9.91
CA GLU A 90 -6.78 31.95 -9.13
C GLU A 90 -6.08 31.06 -8.09
N PRO A 91 -6.71 30.83 -6.91
CA PRO A 91 -6.15 29.93 -5.89
C PRO A 91 -5.91 28.54 -6.46
N CYS A 92 -4.68 28.06 -6.40
CA CYS A 92 -4.35 26.70 -6.80
C CYS A 92 -5.18 25.71 -5.99
N ASN A 93 -6.09 25.04 -6.66
CA ASN A 93 -6.93 24.02 -6.08
C ASN A 93 -6.12 22.72 -5.96
N ILE A 94 -5.43 22.53 -4.84
CA ILE A 94 -4.61 21.35 -4.60
C ILE A 94 -5.48 20.28 -3.96
N ARG A 95 -5.57 19.12 -4.59
CA ARG A 95 -6.15 17.89 -4.06
C ARG A 95 -5.05 16.88 -3.77
N TYR A 96 -5.28 15.95 -2.85
CA TYR A 96 -4.38 14.82 -2.69
C TYR A 96 -4.63 13.80 -3.80
N ASN A 97 -3.58 13.45 -4.53
CA ASN A 97 -3.61 12.27 -5.38
C ASN A 97 -3.46 11.04 -4.49
N MET A 98 -4.16 9.97 -4.84
CA MET A 98 -4.24 8.76 -4.04
C MET A 98 -4.11 7.53 -4.90
N PHE A 99 -3.50 6.49 -4.33
CA PHE A 99 -3.56 5.14 -4.85
C PHE A 99 -3.87 4.17 -3.72
N TRP A 100 -4.83 3.28 -3.93
CA TRP A 100 -5.33 2.39 -2.89
C TRP A 100 -5.10 0.93 -3.26
N PHE A 101 -4.45 0.19 -2.37
CA PHE A 101 -4.54 -1.25 -2.31
C PHE A 101 -5.61 -1.63 -1.30
N VAL A 102 -6.68 -2.25 -1.74
CA VAL A 102 -7.66 -2.87 -0.86
C VAL A 102 -7.42 -4.37 -0.87
N THR A 103 -6.98 -4.90 0.27
CA THR A 103 -6.67 -6.31 0.41
C THR A 103 -7.92 -7.10 0.74
N ILE A 104 -8.25 -8.06 -0.11
CA ILE A 104 -9.35 -9.01 0.08
C ILE A 104 -8.77 -10.42 -0.05
N THR A 105 -9.00 -11.23 0.96
CA THR A 105 -8.50 -12.60 1.07
C THR A 105 -9.64 -13.54 1.46
N PRO A 106 -9.56 -14.85 1.17
CA PRO A 106 -10.61 -15.79 1.52
C PRO A 106 -10.63 -16.21 2.99
N TYR A 107 -9.70 -15.68 3.80
CA TYR A 107 -9.42 -16.19 5.13
C TYR A 107 -10.49 -15.83 6.14
N GLY A 108 -10.81 -16.80 7.00
CA GLY A 108 -11.71 -16.66 8.13
C GLY A 108 -11.04 -16.05 9.36
N LYS A 109 -11.81 -16.05 10.45
CA LYS A 109 -11.36 -15.52 11.76
C LYS A 109 -10.23 -16.34 12.40
N ASP A 110 -10.01 -17.54 11.92
CA ASP A 110 -8.88 -18.40 12.26
C ASP A 110 -7.53 -17.78 11.91
N LEU A 111 -7.42 -17.11 10.75
CA LEU A 111 -6.21 -16.43 10.27
C LEU A 111 -6.29 -14.91 10.36
N GLU A 112 -7.48 -14.34 10.23
CA GLU A 112 -7.74 -12.88 10.21
C GLU A 112 -8.79 -12.47 11.25
N PRO A 113 -8.45 -12.54 12.56
CA PRO A 113 -9.43 -12.41 13.66
C PRO A 113 -10.31 -11.15 13.59
N ASN A 114 -9.74 -10.01 13.19
CA ASN A 114 -10.42 -8.71 13.24
C ASN A 114 -10.56 -8.05 11.85
N VAL A 115 -10.35 -8.78 10.77
CA VAL A 115 -10.64 -8.30 9.41
C VAL A 115 -12.15 -8.41 9.16
N PRO A 116 -12.81 -7.43 8.56
CA PRO A 116 -14.22 -7.56 8.14
C PRO A 116 -14.44 -8.71 7.16
N SER A 117 -15.69 -9.14 6.96
CA SER A 117 -15.98 -10.13 5.94
C SER A 117 -15.66 -9.58 4.54
N PHE A 118 -15.28 -10.46 3.61
CA PHE A 118 -14.90 -10.03 2.27
C PHE A 118 -16.05 -9.37 1.52
N GLU A 119 -17.30 -9.78 1.76
CA GLU A 119 -18.49 -9.17 1.17
C GLU A 119 -18.58 -7.68 1.54
N LYS A 120 -18.37 -7.37 2.82
CA LYS A 120 -18.35 -5.99 3.30
C LYS A 120 -17.23 -5.18 2.67
N VAL A 121 -16.04 -5.77 2.58
CA VAL A 121 -14.88 -5.08 1.98
C VAL A 121 -15.09 -4.86 0.48
N ILE A 122 -15.76 -5.78 -0.24
CA ILE A 122 -16.13 -5.60 -1.65
C ILE A 122 -17.09 -4.41 -1.83
N GLU A 123 -18.09 -4.25 -0.97
CA GLU A 123 -19.02 -3.10 -1.02
C GLU A 123 -18.27 -1.77 -0.77
N ASP A 124 -17.41 -1.75 0.24
CA ASP A 124 -16.59 -0.59 0.56
C ASP A 124 -15.59 -0.27 -0.57
N PHE A 125 -15.02 -1.30 -1.23
CA PHE A 125 -14.18 -1.17 -2.41
C PHE A 125 -14.94 -0.48 -3.56
N LYS A 126 -16.15 -0.93 -3.87
CA LYS A 126 -16.99 -0.34 -4.92
C LYS A 126 -17.31 1.13 -4.60
N THR A 127 -17.63 1.42 -3.35
CA THR A 127 -17.88 2.78 -2.88
C THR A 127 -16.65 3.67 -3.07
N LEU A 128 -15.47 3.16 -2.69
CA LEU A 128 -14.18 3.84 -2.88
C LEU A 128 -13.91 4.10 -4.36
N SER A 129 -13.99 3.05 -5.20
CA SER A 129 -13.73 3.14 -6.63
C SER A 129 -14.67 4.12 -7.35
N ASN A 130 -15.95 4.14 -7.00
CA ASN A 130 -16.91 5.10 -7.53
C ASN A 130 -16.56 6.57 -7.18
N LYS A 131 -15.89 6.79 -6.03
CA LYS A 131 -15.50 8.14 -5.61
C LYS A 131 -14.20 8.64 -6.23
N ILE A 132 -13.18 7.77 -6.33
CA ILE A 132 -11.83 8.19 -6.75
C ILE A 132 -11.41 7.68 -8.13
N GLY A 133 -12.23 6.83 -8.75
CA GLY A 133 -11.96 6.22 -10.05
C GLY A 133 -11.25 4.87 -9.96
N LYS A 134 -11.56 3.98 -10.93
CA LYS A 134 -11.05 2.60 -10.97
C LYS A 134 -9.53 2.48 -11.11
N ASN A 135 -8.87 3.48 -11.69
CA ASN A 135 -7.42 3.50 -11.88
C ASN A 135 -6.66 3.83 -10.57
N ALA A 136 -7.35 4.40 -9.58
CA ALA A 136 -6.75 4.76 -8.29
C ALA A 136 -6.97 3.69 -7.21
N VAL A 137 -7.61 2.55 -7.55
CA VAL A 137 -7.88 1.46 -6.61
C VAL A 137 -7.49 0.14 -7.24
N ALA A 138 -6.64 -0.64 -6.58
CA ALA A 138 -6.25 -1.98 -6.98
C ALA A 138 -6.71 -3.02 -5.94
N LEU A 139 -7.18 -4.17 -6.42
CA LEU A 139 -7.38 -5.34 -5.57
C LEU A 139 -6.02 -5.90 -5.16
N ARG A 140 -5.80 -6.18 -3.87
CA ARG A 140 -4.65 -6.91 -3.37
C ARG A 140 -5.09 -8.26 -2.81
N TYR A 141 -4.67 -9.33 -3.46
CA TYR A 141 -4.89 -10.70 -3.01
C TYR A 141 -3.59 -11.23 -2.42
N ASP A 142 -3.34 -10.92 -1.14
CA ASP A 142 -2.02 -11.07 -0.50
C ASP A 142 -2.15 -11.28 1.02
N PRO A 143 -1.47 -12.33 1.54
CA PRO A 143 -0.70 -13.35 0.84
C PRO A 143 -1.57 -14.52 0.37
N ILE A 144 -1.09 -15.29 -0.61
CA ILE A 144 -1.63 -16.62 -0.96
C ILE A 144 -0.86 -17.65 -0.13
N LEU A 145 -1.56 -18.38 0.72
CA LEU A 145 -1.03 -19.42 1.58
C LEU A 145 -1.85 -20.70 1.43
N ILE A 146 -1.26 -21.84 1.75
CA ILE A 146 -1.91 -23.14 1.62
C ILE A 146 -2.02 -23.83 2.99
N ASN A 147 -3.18 -24.41 3.25
CA ASN A 147 -3.45 -25.39 4.31
C ASN A 147 -4.58 -26.34 3.87
N GLU A 148 -5.16 -27.11 4.80
CA GLU A 148 -6.25 -28.05 4.49
C GLU A 148 -7.53 -27.35 4.00
N GLU A 149 -7.82 -26.13 4.46
CA GLU A 149 -9.02 -25.36 4.08
C GLU A 149 -8.76 -24.47 2.86
N TYR A 150 -7.61 -23.82 2.82
CA TYR A 150 -7.24 -22.86 1.77
C TYR A 150 -6.30 -23.55 0.76
N THR A 151 -6.89 -24.39 -0.09
CA THR A 151 -6.19 -25.11 -1.17
C THR A 151 -6.02 -24.23 -2.41
N ALA A 152 -5.25 -24.70 -3.40
CA ALA A 152 -5.11 -24.00 -4.68
C ALA A 152 -6.46 -23.80 -5.38
N GLU A 153 -7.31 -24.82 -5.36
CA GLU A 153 -8.66 -24.76 -5.93
C GLU A 153 -9.53 -23.75 -5.21
N LYS A 154 -9.44 -23.70 -3.85
CA LYS A 154 -10.18 -22.71 -3.07
C LYS A 154 -9.75 -21.29 -3.38
N HIS A 155 -8.46 -21.04 -3.57
CA HIS A 155 -7.97 -19.74 -4.02
C HIS A 155 -8.49 -19.35 -5.39
N ILE A 156 -8.53 -20.28 -6.34
CA ILE A 156 -9.06 -20.05 -7.70
C ILE A 156 -10.54 -19.71 -7.64
N GLU A 157 -11.35 -20.49 -6.90
CA GLU A 157 -12.78 -20.25 -6.69
C GLU A 157 -13.03 -18.85 -6.11
N MET A 158 -12.32 -18.51 -5.03
CA MET A 158 -12.51 -17.23 -4.33
C MET A 158 -12.03 -16.04 -5.16
N PHE A 159 -10.94 -16.20 -5.91
CA PHE A 159 -10.50 -15.15 -6.82
C PHE A 159 -11.49 -14.90 -7.96
N ASP A 160 -12.11 -15.95 -8.53
CA ASP A 160 -13.15 -15.81 -9.52
C ASP A 160 -14.36 -15.03 -8.98
N LEU A 161 -14.78 -15.33 -7.76
CA LEU A 161 -15.83 -14.58 -7.06
C LEU A 161 -15.46 -13.09 -6.91
N PHE A 162 -14.24 -12.80 -6.46
CA PHE A 162 -13.79 -11.42 -6.23
C PHE A 162 -13.64 -10.65 -7.53
N ALA A 163 -13.04 -11.26 -8.55
CA ALA A 163 -12.85 -10.64 -9.87
C ALA A 163 -14.20 -10.30 -10.53
N LYS A 164 -15.16 -11.23 -10.50
CA LYS A 164 -16.53 -10.99 -11.01
C LYS A 164 -17.22 -9.87 -10.22
N SER A 165 -17.08 -9.86 -8.89
CA SER A 165 -17.69 -8.85 -8.04
C SER A 165 -17.13 -7.45 -8.24
N LEU A 166 -15.84 -7.35 -8.62
CA LEU A 166 -15.11 -6.09 -8.79
C LEU A 166 -14.92 -5.69 -10.26
N LYS A 167 -15.52 -6.42 -11.19
CA LYS A 167 -15.49 -6.07 -12.63
C LYS A 167 -16.01 -4.65 -12.86
N GLY A 168 -15.18 -3.82 -13.51
CA GLY A 168 -15.48 -2.40 -13.75
C GLY A 168 -15.13 -1.44 -12.63
N TYR A 169 -14.76 -1.94 -11.44
CA TYR A 169 -14.33 -1.14 -10.30
C TYR A 169 -12.81 -1.08 -10.12
N THR A 170 -12.07 -1.96 -10.77
CA THR A 170 -10.60 -1.94 -10.87
C THR A 170 -10.15 -2.63 -12.14
N GLU A 171 -8.94 -2.29 -12.61
CA GLU A 171 -8.26 -2.97 -13.71
C GLU A 171 -6.96 -3.65 -13.22
N ASP A 172 -6.55 -3.38 -11.99
CA ASP A 172 -5.27 -3.84 -11.46
C ASP A 172 -5.47 -4.74 -10.24
N VAL A 173 -4.85 -5.91 -10.28
CA VAL A 173 -4.84 -6.88 -9.17
C VAL A 173 -3.40 -7.18 -8.80
N THR A 174 -3.05 -7.05 -7.53
CA THR A 174 -1.74 -7.45 -7.02
C THR A 174 -1.86 -8.74 -6.23
N ILE A 175 -1.02 -9.71 -6.55
CA ILE A 175 -0.90 -10.96 -5.79
C ILE A 175 0.48 -11.09 -5.15
N SER A 176 0.55 -11.86 -4.06
CA SER A 176 1.81 -12.27 -3.44
C SER A 176 1.65 -13.64 -2.78
N PHE A 177 2.63 -14.52 -2.96
CA PHE A 177 2.69 -15.79 -2.24
C PHE A 177 3.35 -15.60 -0.87
N LEU A 178 2.91 -16.39 0.11
CA LEU A 178 3.36 -16.29 1.48
C LEU A 178 4.89 -16.42 1.60
N ASP A 179 5.51 -15.43 2.23
CA ASP A 179 6.87 -15.54 2.77
C ASP A 179 6.81 -16.02 4.22
N VAL A 180 7.53 -17.10 4.53
CA VAL A 180 7.51 -17.69 5.86
C VAL A 180 8.56 -17.05 6.76
N TYR A 181 8.10 -16.22 7.67
CA TYR A 181 8.92 -15.67 8.76
C TYR A 181 8.82 -16.58 10.00
N GLU A 182 9.82 -16.58 10.88
CA GLU A 182 9.83 -17.41 12.11
C GLU A 182 8.58 -17.23 12.98
N LYS A 183 8.05 -16.00 13.04
CA LYS A 183 6.81 -15.75 13.77
C LYS A 183 5.56 -16.35 13.10
N VAL A 184 5.56 -16.51 11.77
CA VAL A 184 4.47 -17.17 11.05
C VAL A 184 4.42 -18.64 11.41
N LYS A 185 5.58 -19.31 11.43
CA LYS A 185 5.68 -20.71 11.86
C LYS A 185 5.12 -20.93 13.27
N ARG A 186 5.35 -19.96 14.17
CA ARG A 186 4.85 -20.04 15.55
C ARG A 186 3.35 -19.73 15.66
N ASN A 187 2.88 -18.69 14.94
CA ASN A 187 1.51 -18.19 15.08
C ASN A 187 0.49 -18.97 14.24
N ALA A 188 0.94 -19.59 13.17
CA ALA A 188 0.13 -20.39 12.24
C ALA A 188 0.94 -21.57 11.70
N PRO A 189 1.22 -22.61 12.53
CA PRO A 189 2.08 -23.73 12.14
C PRO A 189 1.49 -24.57 11.01
N ASN A 190 0.19 -24.51 10.79
CA ASN A 190 -0.53 -25.32 9.80
C ASN A 190 -0.58 -24.66 8.41
N ILE A 191 0.03 -23.47 8.23
CA ILE A 191 0.08 -22.82 6.92
C ILE A 191 1.47 -22.99 6.30
N ARG A 192 1.50 -23.04 4.98
CA ARG A 192 2.71 -23.08 4.17
C ARG A 192 2.60 -22.19 2.93
N PRO A 193 3.72 -21.79 2.32
CA PRO A 193 3.69 -21.24 0.98
C PRO A 193 3.24 -22.30 -0.04
N PRO A 194 2.62 -21.89 -1.15
CA PRO A 194 2.38 -22.79 -2.28
C PRO A 194 3.71 -23.35 -2.84
N THR A 195 3.71 -24.60 -3.30
CA THR A 195 4.82 -25.15 -4.09
C THR A 195 4.93 -24.43 -5.44
N ASN A 196 6.02 -24.62 -6.17
CA ASN A 196 6.21 -24.01 -7.49
C ASN A 196 5.10 -24.42 -8.47
N GLU A 197 4.64 -25.67 -8.40
CA GLU A 197 3.55 -26.19 -9.24
C GLU A 197 2.21 -25.54 -8.86
N GLU A 198 1.92 -25.42 -7.56
CA GLU A 198 0.74 -24.72 -7.06
C GLU A 198 0.77 -23.23 -7.45
N GLN A 199 1.93 -22.57 -7.32
CA GLN A 199 2.10 -21.18 -7.75
C GLN A 199 1.79 -21.01 -9.24
N LYS A 200 2.32 -21.87 -10.11
CA LYS A 200 2.05 -21.83 -11.55
C LYS A 200 0.59 -22.09 -11.86
N CYS A 201 -0.03 -23.07 -11.19
CA CYS A 201 -1.44 -23.41 -11.36
C CYS A 201 -2.34 -22.23 -10.99
N ILE A 202 -2.17 -21.68 -9.77
CA ILE A 202 -2.93 -20.53 -9.28
C ILE A 202 -2.71 -19.31 -10.19
N ALA A 203 -1.46 -19.00 -10.52
CA ALA A 203 -1.12 -17.85 -11.34
C ALA A 203 -1.76 -17.94 -12.74
N LYS A 204 -1.72 -19.11 -13.39
CA LYS A 204 -2.34 -19.36 -14.70
C LYS A 204 -3.84 -19.10 -14.66
N GLU A 205 -4.53 -19.64 -13.66
CA GLU A 205 -5.98 -19.46 -13.53
C GLU A 205 -6.32 -18.01 -13.16
N PHE A 206 -5.55 -17.36 -12.29
CA PHE A 206 -5.76 -15.95 -11.96
C PHE A 206 -5.60 -15.05 -13.19
N VAL A 207 -4.61 -15.32 -14.06
CA VAL A 207 -4.44 -14.58 -15.32
C VAL A 207 -5.63 -14.82 -16.26
N ARG A 208 -6.15 -16.07 -16.37
CA ARG A 208 -7.33 -16.38 -17.17
C ARG A 208 -8.55 -15.61 -16.65
N ILE A 209 -8.85 -15.74 -15.36
CA ILE A 209 -9.98 -15.06 -14.70
C ILE A 209 -9.82 -13.53 -14.80
N GLY A 210 -8.61 -13.00 -14.60
CA GLY A 210 -8.33 -11.58 -14.75
C GLY A 210 -8.69 -11.06 -16.14
N LYS A 211 -8.26 -11.76 -17.21
CA LYS A 211 -8.60 -11.40 -18.60
C LYS A 211 -10.10 -11.39 -18.87
N GLU A 212 -10.85 -12.36 -18.34
CA GLU A 212 -12.31 -12.43 -18.47
C GLU A 212 -13.04 -11.27 -17.78
N ASN A 213 -12.37 -10.67 -16.80
CA ASN A 213 -12.91 -9.54 -16.00
C ASN A 213 -12.24 -8.20 -16.30
N ASN A 214 -11.41 -8.10 -17.36
CA ASN A 214 -10.65 -6.90 -17.74
C ASN A 214 -9.68 -6.42 -16.66
N MET A 215 -8.97 -7.36 -16.03
CA MET A 215 -7.99 -7.09 -14.98
C MET A 215 -6.59 -7.62 -15.37
N VAL A 216 -5.56 -6.85 -15.05
CA VAL A 216 -4.15 -7.24 -15.15
C VAL A 216 -3.68 -7.75 -13.79
N ILE A 217 -2.96 -8.89 -13.78
CA ILE A 217 -2.43 -9.49 -12.57
C ILE A 217 -0.96 -9.12 -12.41
N HIS A 218 -0.63 -8.40 -11.35
CA HIS A 218 0.71 -7.98 -10.98
C HIS A 218 1.26 -8.83 -9.84
N GLY A 219 2.49 -9.29 -9.96
CA GLY A 219 3.19 -9.99 -8.89
C GLY A 219 3.94 -9.01 -7.97
N SER A 220 3.76 -9.14 -6.66
CA SER A 220 4.54 -8.38 -5.69
C SER A 220 5.81 -9.15 -5.32
N CYS A 221 6.87 -8.99 -6.12
CA CYS A 221 8.17 -9.62 -5.91
C CYS A 221 8.12 -11.15 -5.97
N GLU A 222 7.42 -11.63 -6.97
CA GLU A 222 7.19 -13.04 -7.16
C GLU A 222 8.30 -13.76 -7.92
N ASN A 223 8.30 -15.09 -7.85
CA ASN A 223 9.21 -15.96 -8.57
C ASN A 223 9.09 -15.71 -10.08
N PRO A 224 10.20 -15.62 -10.85
CA PRO A 224 10.18 -15.51 -12.30
C PRO A 224 9.32 -16.57 -13.02
N ASN A 225 9.16 -17.74 -12.43
CA ASN A 225 8.33 -18.82 -12.97
C ASN A 225 6.87 -18.42 -13.24
N VAL A 226 6.33 -17.46 -12.51
CA VAL A 226 4.95 -16.99 -12.73
C VAL A 226 4.84 -16.00 -13.89
N LYS A 227 5.95 -15.40 -14.34
CA LYS A 227 6.01 -14.57 -15.54
C LYS A 227 5.62 -15.39 -16.79
N GLU A 228 6.06 -16.65 -16.85
CA GLU A 228 5.80 -17.54 -17.98
C GLU A 228 4.31 -17.78 -18.22
N VAL A 229 3.49 -17.66 -17.17
CA VAL A 229 2.03 -17.83 -17.24
C VAL A 229 1.27 -16.50 -17.38
N GLY A 230 1.97 -15.38 -17.52
CA GLY A 230 1.39 -14.08 -17.84
C GLY A 230 1.20 -13.12 -16.65
N ILE A 231 1.81 -13.40 -15.48
CA ILE A 231 1.87 -12.43 -14.38
C ILE A 231 2.83 -11.30 -14.76
N ASP A 232 2.39 -10.07 -14.58
CA ASP A 232 3.29 -8.92 -14.66
C ASP A 232 4.14 -8.82 -13.39
N ILE A 233 5.42 -9.07 -13.50
CA ILE A 233 6.38 -9.03 -12.37
C ILE A 233 7.15 -7.70 -12.26
N THR A 234 6.75 -6.67 -13.00
CA THR A 234 7.42 -5.35 -12.96
C THR A 234 7.24 -4.62 -11.63
N GLY A 235 6.23 -5.00 -10.86
CA GLY A 235 5.98 -4.50 -9.51
C GLY A 235 4.56 -4.02 -9.30
N CYS A 236 4.10 -4.13 -8.07
CA CYS A 236 2.73 -3.82 -7.67
C CYS A 236 2.44 -2.31 -7.59
N MET A 237 3.48 -1.47 -7.47
CA MET A 237 3.38 -0.01 -7.42
C MET A 237 4.48 0.58 -8.30
N SER A 238 4.53 0.13 -9.57
CA SER A 238 5.44 0.66 -10.57
C SER A 238 5.16 2.14 -10.86
N GLN A 239 6.11 2.83 -11.49
CA GLN A 239 5.89 4.22 -11.87
C GLN A 239 4.66 4.37 -12.76
N GLU A 240 4.48 3.47 -13.73
CA GLU A 240 3.34 3.47 -14.65
C GLU A 240 1.99 3.34 -13.93
N ILE A 241 1.88 2.40 -12.97
CA ILE A 241 0.65 2.24 -12.17
C ILE A 241 0.34 3.51 -11.37
N VAL A 242 1.37 4.12 -10.76
CA VAL A 242 1.16 5.35 -9.99
C VAL A 242 0.79 6.52 -10.90
N GLU A 243 1.48 6.69 -12.04
CA GLU A 243 1.17 7.73 -13.03
C GLU A 243 -0.26 7.59 -13.57
N LYS A 244 -0.70 6.36 -13.91
CA LYS A 244 -2.08 6.05 -14.30
C LYS A 244 -3.08 6.46 -13.20
N ALA A 245 -2.76 6.16 -11.94
CA ALA A 245 -3.63 6.46 -10.81
C ALA A 245 -3.78 7.96 -10.53
N ILE A 246 -2.69 8.72 -10.62
CA ILE A 246 -2.67 10.15 -10.27
C ILE A 246 -2.90 11.07 -11.45
N GLY A 247 -2.73 10.60 -12.69
CA GLY A 247 -2.88 11.39 -13.93
C GLY A 247 -1.73 12.35 -14.20
N PHE A 248 -0.54 12.09 -13.66
CA PHE A 248 0.66 12.92 -13.82
C PHE A 248 1.90 12.06 -14.07
N ASN A 249 2.80 12.53 -14.93
CA ASN A 249 4.11 11.91 -15.13
C ASN A 249 5.03 12.18 -13.95
N LEU A 250 5.83 11.17 -13.56
CA LEU A 250 6.76 11.23 -12.45
C LEU A 250 8.20 11.09 -12.94
N LYS A 251 9.12 11.85 -12.33
CA LYS A 251 10.55 11.67 -12.47
C LYS A 251 11.14 11.24 -11.13
N ALA A 252 10.84 10.00 -10.75
CA ALA A 252 11.35 9.44 -9.51
C ALA A 252 12.85 9.16 -9.59
N PRO A 253 13.62 9.32 -8.49
CA PRO A 253 15.03 8.94 -8.44
C PRO A 253 15.20 7.45 -8.73
N SER A 254 16.22 7.06 -9.50
CA SER A 254 16.44 5.67 -9.94
C SER A 254 16.51 4.66 -8.77
N ARG A 255 17.10 5.03 -7.65
CA ARG A 255 17.16 4.20 -6.43
C ARG A 255 15.79 4.04 -5.75
N GLN A 256 14.82 4.91 -6.05
CA GLN A 256 13.45 4.87 -5.53
C GLN A 256 12.53 4.01 -6.40
N SER A 257 12.96 3.67 -7.62
CA SER A 257 12.22 2.81 -8.54
C SER A 257 12.69 1.34 -8.50
N LYS A 258 13.61 1.00 -7.59
CA LYS A 258 14.15 -0.37 -7.48
C LYS A 258 14.18 -0.78 -6.01
N ARG A 259 13.55 -1.89 -5.70
CA ARG A 259 13.57 -2.52 -4.38
C ARG A 259 14.05 -3.95 -4.51
N ILE A 260 15.14 -4.26 -3.80
CA ILE A 260 15.58 -5.64 -3.61
C ILE A 260 14.90 -6.17 -2.36
N ILE A 261 14.14 -7.23 -2.49
CA ILE A 261 13.50 -7.87 -1.34
C ILE A 261 14.35 -9.07 -0.93
N THR A 262 15.36 -8.78 -0.13
CA THR A 262 16.05 -9.81 0.65
C THR A 262 16.06 -9.37 2.11
N ASN A 263 15.62 -10.25 2.99
CA ASN A 263 15.63 -9.99 4.42
C ASN A 263 17.00 -10.18 5.08
N GLU A 264 18.04 -10.65 4.36
CA GLU A 264 19.26 -11.13 5.01
C GLU A 264 20.59 -10.79 4.34
N ASN A 265 20.65 -10.23 3.11
CA ASN A 265 21.94 -9.95 2.49
C ASN A 265 22.13 -8.49 2.09
N LYS A 266 23.21 -7.90 2.64
CA LYS A 266 23.63 -6.51 2.40
C LYS A 266 24.50 -6.35 1.15
N GLU A 267 24.82 -7.42 0.43
CA GLU A 267 25.67 -7.36 -0.75
C GLU A 267 24.86 -6.99 -2.00
N ALA A 268 25.41 -6.06 -2.76
CA ALA A 268 24.83 -5.64 -4.03
C ALA A 268 24.74 -6.84 -4.99
N ILE A 269 23.55 -7.16 -5.43
CA ILE A 269 23.30 -8.23 -6.39
C ILE A 269 23.99 -7.87 -7.71
N LYS A 270 24.88 -8.75 -8.17
CA LYS A 270 25.58 -8.60 -9.47
C LYS A 270 24.67 -8.89 -10.65
N ASP A 271 23.63 -9.70 -10.44
CA ASP A 271 22.58 -9.95 -11.42
C ASP A 271 21.44 -8.95 -11.23
N LYS A 272 21.19 -8.13 -12.25
CA LYS A 272 20.30 -6.97 -12.16
C LYS A 272 18.81 -7.34 -12.01
N ASP A 273 18.44 -8.59 -12.29
CA ASP A 273 17.07 -9.01 -12.44
C ASP A 273 16.57 -9.96 -11.34
N LEU A 274 17.47 -10.56 -10.56
CA LEU A 274 17.12 -11.54 -9.52
C LEU A 274 17.74 -11.18 -8.17
N SER A 275 17.01 -11.46 -7.08
CA SER A 275 17.56 -11.49 -5.73
C SER A 275 18.38 -12.76 -5.51
N ASP A 276 19.25 -12.82 -4.49
CA ASP A 276 20.03 -14.00 -4.12
C ASP A 276 19.18 -15.27 -3.89
N LYS A 277 17.87 -15.10 -3.68
CA LYS A 277 16.87 -16.18 -3.56
C LYS A 277 16.10 -16.44 -4.85
N GLY A 278 16.53 -15.90 -5.99
CA GLY A 278 15.85 -16.05 -7.27
C GLY A 278 14.56 -15.23 -7.43
N LYS A 279 14.25 -14.32 -6.51
CA LYS A 279 13.11 -13.40 -6.65
C LYS A 279 13.50 -12.19 -7.50
N PRO A 280 12.61 -11.68 -8.36
CA PRO A 280 12.89 -10.50 -9.18
C PRO A 280 13.10 -9.25 -8.34
N ILE A 281 13.88 -8.32 -8.87
CA ILE A 281 14.01 -6.97 -8.29
C ILE A 281 12.69 -6.23 -8.53
N CYS A 282 12.09 -5.76 -7.45
CA CYS A 282 10.87 -4.97 -7.54
C CYS A 282 11.14 -3.56 -8.06
N ASN A 283 10.43 -3.15 -9.11
CA ASN A 283 10.47 -1.79 -9.67
C ASN A 283 9.45 -0.83 -9.02
N CYS A 284 8.89 -1.19 -7.88
CA CYS A 284 7.97 -0.32 -7.16
C CYS A 284 8.61 0.99 -6.75
N LEU A 285 7.87 2.09 -6.88
CA LEU A 285 8.25 3.37 -6.31
C LEU A 285 8.29 3.25 -4.78
N MET A 286 9.41 3.65 -4.20
CA MET A 286 9.58 3.61 -2.75
C MET A 286 8.97 4.86 -2.11
N GLY A 287 7.91 4.65 -1.34
CA GLY A 287 7.34 5.67 -0.48
C GLY A 287 7.90 5.60 0.95
N ASN A 288 7.69 6.67 1.72
CA ASN A 288 7.96 6.66 3.15
C ASN A 288 6.71 6.21 3.90
N ASP A 289 6.83 5.14 4.67
CA ASP A 289 5.73 4.64 5.48
C ASP A 289 5.66 5.40 6.80
N ILE A 290 4.48 5.93 7.12
CA ILE A 290 4.22 6.71 8.33
C ILE A 290 3.59 5.89 9.47
N GLY A 291 3.47 4.57 9.29
CA GLY A 291 2.98 3.64 10.30
C GLY A 291 4.03 3.25 11.33
N ALA A 292 3.57 2.49 12.32
CA ALA A 292 4.40 1.89 13.35
C ALA A 292 4.22 0.37 13.38
N TYR A 293 5.30 -0.38 13.61
CA TYR A 293 5.20 -1.82 13.86
C TYR A 293 4.45 -2.12 15.16
N ASN A 294 3.84 -3.29 15.24
CA ASN A 294 3.06 -3.74 16.40
C ASN A 294 1.92 -2.78 16.79
N SER A 295 1.19 -2.28 15.79
CA SER A 295 0.05 -1.40 16.03
C SER A 295 -1.20 -1.78 15.23
N CYS A 296 -1.11 -2.76 14.31
CA CYS A 296 -2.25 -3.18 13.50
C CYS A 296 -3.18 -4.12 14.26
N MET A 297 -4.41 -3.68 14.54
CA MET A 297 -5.41 -4.42 15.30
C MET A 297 -6.13 -5.51 14.49
N HIS A 298 -5.84 -5.72 13.19
CA HIS A 298 -6.34 -6.88 12.45
C HIS A 298 -5.84 -8.19 13.04
N LEU A 299 -4.62 -8.21 13.60
CA LEU A 299 -4.00 -9.36 14.27
C LEU A 299 -3.86 -10.59 13.36
N CYS A 300 -3.73 -10.40 12.05
CA CYS A 300 -3.52 -11.50 11.10
C CYS A 300 -2.33 -12.36 11.54
N LYS A 301 -2.51 -13.68 11.62
CA LYS A 301 -1.52 -14.60 12.16
C LYS A 301 -0.25 -14.71 11.31
N TYR A 302 -0.36 -14.47 10.02
CA TYR A 302 0.75 -14.47 9.05
C TYR A 302 1.45 -13.10 8.91
N CYS A 303 1.00 -12.07 9.62
CA CYS A 303 1.50 -10.71 9.43
C CYS A 303 2.95 -10.55 9.88
N TYR A 304 3.78 -9.92 9.01
CA TYR A 304 5.18 -9.62 9.34
C TYR A 304 5.34 -8.41 10.28
N ALA A 305 4.35 -7.51 10.33
CA ALA A 305 4.46 -6.23 11.04
C ALA A 305 4.14 -6.30 12.54
N ASN A 306 3.42 -7.34 12.97
CA ASN A 306 3.06 -7.56 14.37
C ASN A 306 3.90 -8.67 14.99
N PHE A 307 4.54 -8.45 16.13
CA PHE A 307 5.31 -9.48 16.84
C PHE A 307 4.42 -10.37 17.71
N ASN A 308 3.55 -9.76 18.52
CA ASN A 308 2.57 -10.48 19.32
C ASN A 308 1.35 -9.60 19.62
N LYS A 309 0.26 -10.24 20.00
CA LYS A 309 -1.03 -9.60 20.28
C LYS A 309 -0.96 -8.62 21.46
N THR A 310 -0.28 -8.97 22.53
CA THR A 310 -0.19 -8.15 23.75
C THR A 310 0.47 -6.80 23.43
N LEU A 311 1.62 -6.84 22.75
CA LEU A 311 2.33 -5.61 22.38
C LEU A 311 1.51 -4.72 21.45
N VAL A 312 0.74 -5.31 20.53
CA VAL A 312 -0.18 -4.54 19.66
C VAL A 312 -1.25 -3.84 20.49
N GLN A 313 -1.85 -4.54 21.46
CA GLN A 313 -2.88 -3.97 22.33
C GLN A 313 -2.33 -2.88 23.25
N GLU A 314 -1.11 -3.05 23.77
CA GLU A 314 -0.41 -2.04 24.58
C GLU A 314 -0.11 -0.78 23.74
N ASN A 315 0.44 -0.94 22.55
CA ASN A 315 0.70 0.18 21.64
C ASN A 315 -0.59 0.89 21.23
N TYR A 316 -1.67 0.15 20.98
CA TYR A 316 -2.94 0.75 20.62
C TYR A 316 -3.50 1.65 21.73
N LYS A 317 -3.30 1.32 23.00
CA LYS A 317 -3.69 2.17 24.15
C LYS A 317 -2.89 3.47 24.23
N LEU A 318 -1.69 3.51 23.65
CA LEU A 318 -0.83 4.70 23.59
C LEU A 318 -1.16 5.60 22.38
N HIS A 319 -2.15 5.23 21.58
CA HIS A 319 -2.58 6.04 20.46
C HIS A 319 -3.38 7.24 20.92
N ASN A 320 -3.02 8.42 20.40
CA ASN A 320 -3.75 9.68 20.57
C ASN A 320 -3.96 10.29 19.17
N PRO A 321 -5.22 10.49 18.70
CA PRO A 321 -5.46 11.02 17.36
C PRO A 321 -4.95 12.45 17.16
N ASN A 322 -4.64 13.18 18.21
CA ASN A 322 -4.06 14.53 18.15
C ASN A 322 -2.54 14.55 18.23
N SER A 323 -1.89 13.42 18.59
CA SER A 323 -0.44 13.33 18.64
C SER A 323 0.19 13.43 17.24
N PRO A 324 1.35 14.09 17.07
CA PRO A 324 2.11 14.00 15.82
C PRO A 324 2.65 12.60 15.53
N PHE A 325 2.72 11.71 16.52
CA PHE A 325 3.10 10.32 16.40
C PHE A 325 1.86 9.42 16.26
N LEU A 326 1.99 8.33 15.51
CA LEU A 326 0.93 7.31 15.47
C LEU A 326 0.75 6.63 16.83
N ILE A 327 1.86 6.32 17.49
CA ILE A 327 1.91 5.66 18.81
C ILE A 327 2.83 6.45 19.74
N GLY A 328 2.30 6.78 20.90
CA GLY A 328 3.02 7.51 21.94
C GLY A 328 3.13 9.01 21.66
N GLU A 329 3.99 9.66 22.43
CA GLU A 329 4.19 11.10 22.42
C GLU A 329 5.68 11.45 22.24
N SER A 330 5.95 12.74 22.00
CA SER A 330 7.30 13.27 21.96
C SER A 330 7.93 13.32 23.35
N THR A 331 9.22 13.06 23.42
CA THR A 331 10.01 13.20 24.64
C THR A 331 11.12 14.24 24.45
N SER A 332 11.70 14.75 25.54
CA SER A 332 12.82 15.70 25.48
C SER A 332 14.10 15.11 24.87
N GLU A 333 14.20 13.77 24.80
CA GLU A 333 15.34 13.06 24.23
C GLU A 333 15.22 12.83 22.73
N ASP A 334 14.06 13.07 22.14
CA ASP A 334 13.82 12.83 20.72
C ASP A 334 14.64 13.77 19.83
N LYS A 335 15.41 13.18 18.93
CA LYS A 335 16.18 13.89 17.91
C LYS A 335 15.35 14.01 16.64
N ILE A 336 14.58 15.09 16.55
CA ILE A 336 13.69 15.35 15.41
C ILE A 336 14.48 15.97 14.27
N THR A 337 14.40 15.37 13.08
CA THR A 337 15.05 15.84 11.86
C THR A 337 14.01 16.00 10.74
N GLU A 338 14.02 17.14 10.05
CA GLU A 338 13.19 17.36 8.87
C GLU A 338 13.58 16.37 7.76
N ALA A 339 12.61 15.65 7.23
CA ALA A 339 12.83 14.74 6.12
C ALA A 339 13.10 15.53 4.82
N LYS A 340 14.09 15.09 4.04
CA LYS A 340 14.34 15.66 2.71
C LYS A 340 13.27 15.16 1.75
N GLN A 341 12.34 16.03 1.38
CA GLN A 341 11.21 15.73 0.52
C GLN A 341 11.22 16.60 -0.74
N LYS A 342 10.87 16.00 -1.87
CA LYS A 342 10.76 16.68 -3.15
C LYS A 342 9.63 16.02 -3.96
N SER A 343 8.81 16.83 -4.64
CA SER A 343 7.88 16.34 -5.64
C SER A 343 8.64 15.75 -6.84
N TRP A 344 8.11 14.66 -7.39
CA TRP A 344 8.59 13.99 -8.59
C TRP A 344 7.71 14.29 -9.81
N ILE A 345 6.57 14.97 -9.62
CA ILE A 345 5.67 15.37 -10.72
C ILE A 345 6.41 16.29 -11.68
N THR A 346 6.29 15.99 -12.97
CA THR A 346 6.77 16.84 -14.07
C THR A 346 5.58 17.43 -14.79
N PHE A 347 5.63 18.74 -15.04
CA PHE A 347 4.54 19.48 -15.69
C PHE A 347 4.64 19.49 -17.23
N ASP A 348 5.69 18.87 -17.79
CA ASP A 348 6.00 19.00 -19.22
C ASP A 348 5.11 18.19 -20.17
N ASN A 349 4.20 17.35 -19.65
CA ASN A 349 3.13 16.73 -20.46
C ASN A 349 1.98 16.33 -19.55
N GLN A 350 0.94 17.15 -19.51
CA GLN A 350 -0.38 16.66 -19.17
C GLN A 350 -0.78 15.64 -20.24
N ILE A 351 -0.97 14.37 -19.85
CA ILE A 351 -1.60 13.39 -20.74
C ILE A 351 -3.01 13.93 -20.98
N SER A 352 -3.25 14.44 -22.20
CA SER A 352 -4.57 14.86 -22.63
C SER A 352 -5.45 13.60 -22.71
N PHE A 353 -6.33 13.41 -21.75
CA PHE A 353 -7.42 12.44 -21.82
C PHE A 353 -8.64 13.00 -22.57
N LEU A 354 -8.39 13.76 -23.62
CA LEU A 354 -9.41 14.22 -24.56
C LEU A 354 -9.10 13.61 -25.92
N ASP A 355 -9.43 12.32 -26.08
CA ASP A 355 -9.80 11.69 -27.37
C ASP A 355 -10.70 10.48 -27.07
#